data_c577c2211823838aa8d8660c0a089135
#
_entry.id   c577c2211823838aa8d8660c0a089135
#
_cell.length_a   1.000
_cell.length_b   1.000
_cell.length_c   1.000
_cell.angle_alpha   90.00
_cell.angle_beta   90.00
_cell.angle_gamma   90.00
#
_symmetry.space_group_name_H-M   'P 1'
#
loop_
_entity.id
_entity.type
_entity.pdbx_description
1 polymer ?
#
loop_
_entity_poly.entity_id
_entity_poly.type
_entity_poly.pdbx_seq_one_letter_code
_entity_poly.pdbx_strand_id
1 'polypeptide(L)'
;MKKYLGKGVYGAVAIGKISVFKKCDAAVTRIHVEDTEKEKQRVKAAKELAAKQLTEIHEKALREVGETHAQIFEIHLMMLDDDDYNESIENIIDTQSVNAEYAVALTSDNFAGMFSSMDDAYMQARAADVRDISNRIIANLTGANTDSTTADEKSIVCADDL
;
A
#
# COMPACT_ATOMS: atom_id res chain seq x y z
N MET A 1 -22.66 -26.13 -11.35
CA MET A 1 -22.57 -25.23 -10.18
C MET A 1 -21.22 -25.46 -9.51
N LYS A 2 -20.34 -24.45 -9.46
CA LYS A 2 -19.05 -24.58 -8.77
C LYS A 2 -19.27 -24.42 -7.27
N LYS A 3 -18.76 -25.35 -6.48
CA LYS A 3 -18.78 -25.27 -5.01
C LYS A 3 -17.41 -24.80 -4.54
N TYR A 4 -17.39 -23.81 -3.68
CA TYR A 4 -16.19 -23.33 -3.00
C TYR A 4 -16.28 -23.72 -1.52
N LEU A 5 -15.19 -24.27 -0.98
CA LEU A 5 -15.07 -24.56 0.44
C LEU A 5 -14.36 -23.39 1.10
N GLY A 6 -14.95 -22.83 2.15
CA GLY A 6 -14.38 -21.71 2.92
C GLY A 6 -14.46 -21.98 4.41
N LYS A 7 -13.69 -21.21 5.18
CA LYS A 7 -13.73 -21.23 6.64
C LYS A 7 -14.51 -20.02 7.14
N GLY A 8 -15.61 -20.25 7.86
CA GLY A 8 -16.36 -19.17 8.51
C GLY A 8 -15.55 -18.64 9.70
N VAL A 9 -15.26 -17.33 9.69
CA VAL A 9 -14.53 -16.64 10.77
C VAL A 9 -15.50 -15.98 11.73
N TYR A 10 -16.71 -15.61 11.25
CA TYR A 10 -17.75 -14.96 12.03
C TYR A 10 -19.11 -15.58 11.74
N GLY A 11 -19.89 -15.86 12.78
CA GLY A 11 -21.16 -16.60 12.70
C GLY A 11 -22.40 -15.73 12.41
N ALA A 12 -22.29 -14.75 11.52
CA ALA A 12 -23.40 -13.89 11.13
C ALA A 12 -23.84 -14.14 9.68
N VAL A 13 -25.08 -13.74 9.37
CA VAL A 13 -25.65 -13.77 8.01
C VAL A 13 -25.82 -12.32 7.55
N ALA A 14 -25.29 -11.99 6.38
CA ALA A 14 -25.48 -10.71 5.73
C ALA A 14 -26.14 -10.89 4.36
N ILE A 15 -27.05 -9.99 4.01
CA ILE A 15 -27.73 -9.95 2.71
C ILE A 15 -27.48 -8.58 2.11
N GLY A 16 -26.86 -8.52 0.93
CA GLY A 16 -26.54 -7.27 0.26
C GLY A 16 -26.06 -7.49 -1.18
N LYS A 17 -25.80 -6.40 -1.88
CA LYS A 17 -25.13 -6.45 -3.18
C LYS A 17 -23.69 -6.89 -3.00
N ILE A 18 -23.18 -7.72 -3.91
CA ILE A 18 -21.77 -8.11 -3.93
C ILE A 18 -20.97 -7.03 -4.65
N SER A 19 -19.97 -6.49 -3.98
CA SER A 19 -18.94 -5.64 -4.56
C SER A 19 -17.63 -6.44 -4.62
N VAL A 20 -17.11 -6.67 -5.83
CA VAL A 20 -15.85 -7.40 -6.01
C VAL A 20 -14.72 -6.39 -6.02
N PHE A 21 -13.91 -6.41 -4.98
CA PHE A 21 -12.70 -5.62 -4.91
C PHE A 21 -11.57 -6.42 -5.60
N LYS A 22 -11.01 -5.85 -6.65
CA LYS A 22 -9.80 -6.37 -7.28
C LYS A 22 -8.68 -5.40 -6.98
N LYS A 23 -7.64 -5.89 -6.32
CA LYS A 23 -6.38 -5.14 -6.19
C LYS A 23 -5.90 -4.85 -7.61
N CYS A 24 -5.88 -3.59 -8.00
CA CYS A 24 -5.35 -3.20 -9.30
C CYS A 24 -3.82 -3.16 -9.14
N ASP A 25 -3.16 -4.28 -9.40
CA ASP A 25 -1.72 -4.29 -9.58
C ASP A 25 -1.43 -3.49 -10.86
N ALA A 26 -1.27 -2.17 -10.71
CA ALA A 26 -0.81 -1.33 -11.80
C ALA A 26 0.57 -1.88 -12.20
N ALA A 27 0.65 -2.51 -13.37
CA ALA A 27 1.91 -3.03 -13.87
C ALA A 27 2.88 -1.85 -14.00
N VAL A 28 3.85 -1.81 -13.10
CA VAL A 28 4.87 -0.77 -13.09
C VAL A 28 5.83 -1.05 -14.22
N THR A 29 5.91 -0.12 -15.17
CA THR A 29 6.83 -0.21 -16.31
C THR A 29 8.06 0.64 -16.04
N ARG A 30 9.25 0.08 -16.31
CA ARG A 30 10.51 0.82 -16.26
C ARG A 30 10.57 1.77 -17.44
N ILE A 31 10.66 3.07 -17.16
CA ILE A 31 10.80 4.13 -18.15
C ILE A 31 12.08 4.91 -17.87
N HIS A 32 12.90 5.14 -18.89
CA HIS A 32 14.07 6.01 -18.78
C HIS A 32 13.62 7.47 -18.76
N VAL A 33 14.18 8.26 -17.83
CA VAL A 33 13.89 9.68 -17.66
C VAL A 33 15.16 10.52 -17.75
N GLU A 34 15.04 11.73 -18.28
CA GLU A 34 16.16 12.67 -18.37
C GLU A 34 16.25 13.58 -17.13
N ASP A 35 15.12 13.86 -16.49
CA ASP A 35 15.01 14.78 -15.35
C ASP A 35 14.71 14.00 -14.07
N THR A 36 15.77 13.54 -13.39
CA THR A 36 15.68 12.78 -12.14
C THR A 36 15.12 13.62 -10.98
N GLU A 37 15.43 14.92 -10.96
CA GLU A 37 14.91 15.82 -9.91
C GLU A 37 13.41 15.96 -9.97
N LYS A 38 12.83 16.01 -11.16
CA LYS A 38 11.39 16.02 -11.33
C LYS A 38 10.74 14.74 -10.81
N GLU A 39 11.36 13.59 -11.04
CA GLU A 39 10.86 12.31 -10.53
C GLU A 39 10.93 12.25 -9.00
N LYS A 40 12.02 12.73 -8.38
CA LYS A 40 12.12 12.84 -6.90
C LYS A 40 11.02 13.76 -6.33
N GLN A 41 10.73 14.88 -6.99
CA GLN A 41 9.63 15.75 -6.58
C GLN A 41 8.25 15.06 -6.68
N ARG A 42 8.04 14.23 -7.71
CA ARG A 42 6.82 13.41 -7.85
C ARG A 42 6.68 12.41 -6.70
N VAL A 43 7.77 11.73 -6.33
CA VAL A 43 7.78 10.81 -5.17
C VAL A 43 7.42 11.57 -3.90
N LYS A 44 8.07 12.71 -3.66
CA LYS A 44 7.79 13.54 -2.47
C LYS A 44 6.32 13.93 -2.37
N ALA A 45 5.73 14.46 -3.45
CA ALA A 45 4.32 14.83 -3.48
C ALA A 45 3.39 13.63 -3.25
N ALA A 46 3.70 12.47 -3.85
CA ALA A 46 2.92 11.24 -3.67
C ALA A 46 3.00 10.70 -2.23
N LYS A 47 4.16 10.83 -1.58
CA LYS A 47 4.36 10.47 -0.17
C LYS A 47 3.57 11.40 0.77
N GLU A 48 3.62 12.71 0.55
CA GLU A 48 2.85 13.68 1.33
C GLU A 48 1.35 13.38 1.25
N LEU A 49 0.86 13.02 0.06
CA LEU A 49 -0.53 12.61 -0.13
C LEU A 49 -0.82 11.27 0.58
N ALA A 50 0.09 10.30 0.50
CA ALA A 50 -0.05 9.01 1.19
C ALA A 50 -0.11 9.19 2.71
N ALA A 51 0.76 10.04 3.28
CA ALA A 51 0.75 10.36 4.71
C ALA A 51 -0.57 11.00 5.15
N LYS A 52 -1.11 11.93 4.36
CA LYS A 52 -2.42 12.54 4.63
C LYS A 52 -3.54 11.49 4.62
N GLN A 53 -3.58 10.63 3.60
CA GLN A 53 -4.57 9.54 3.50
C GLN A 53 -4.48 8.58 4.70
N LEU A 54 -3.26 8.20 5.11
CA LEU A 54 -3.05 7.32 6.27
C LEU A 54 -3.49 7.97 7.57
N THR A 55 -3.23 9.27 7.74
CA THR A 55 -3.69 10.02 8.92
C THR A 55 -5.22 10.05 9.00
N GLU A 56 -5.90 10.30 7.90
CA GLU A 56 -7.37 10.29 7.84
C GLU A 56 -7.95 8.90 8.18
N ILE A 57 -7.32 7.82 7.66
CA ILE A 57 -7.72 6.44 7.95
C ILE A 57 -7.45 6.10 9.43
N HIS A 58 -6.30 6.51 9.97
CA HIS A 58 -5.95 6.32 11.37
C HIS A 58 -6.96 6.97 12.30
N GLU A 59 -7.32 8.23 12.07
CA GLU A 59 -8.32 8.93 12.86
C GLU A 59 -9.70 8.28 12.79
N LYS A 60 -10.08 7.77 11.62
CA LYS A 60 -11.32 7.01 11.44
C LYS A 60 -11.26 5.70 12.21
N ALA A 61 -10.17 4.94 12.09
CA ALA A 61 -9.97 3.68 12.79
C ALA A 61 -9.99 3.86 14.32
N LEU A 62 -9.37 4.92 14.85
CA LEU A 62 -9.42 5.24 16.28
C LEU A 62 -10.86 5.39 16.79
N ARG A 63 -11.73 6.04 15.99
CA ARG A 63 -13.14 6.23 16.37
C ARG A 63 -14.01 4.98 16.26
N GLU A 64 -13.74 4.14 15.24
CA GLU A 64 -14.63 3.03 14.89
C GLU A 64 -14.20 1.69 15.49
N VAL A 65 -12.91 1.41 15.57
CA VAL A 65 -12.38 0.09 15.98
C VAL A 65 -11.40 0.14 17.15
N GLY A 66 -11.02 1.33 17.60
CA GLY A 66 -10.17 1.55 18.76
C GLY A 66 -8.67 1.52 18.48
N GLU A 67 -7.90 1.91 19.51
CA GLU A 67 -6.46 2.18 19.45
C GLU A 67 -5.63 0.99 18.95
N THR A 68 -5.92 -0.20 19.46
CA THR A 68 -5.15 -1.43 19.10
C THR A 68 -5.17 -1.73 17.60
N HIS A 69 -6.30 -1.48 16.93
CA HIS A 69 -6.42 -1.71 15.49
C HIS A 69 -5.93 -0.52 14.66
N ALA A 70 -5.98 0.68 15.22
CA ALA A 70 -5.48 1.88 14.55
C ALA A 70 -3.95 1.94 14.50
N GLN A 71 -3.25 1.26 15.41
CA GLN A 71 -1.79 1.29 15.56
C GLN A 71 -1.02 0.89 14.30
N ILE A 72 -1.60 0.06 13.42
CA ILE A 72 -0.98 -0.31 12.15
C ILE A 72 -0.71 0.90 11.25
N PHE A 73 -1.61 1.89 11.27
CA PHE A 73 -1.45 3.09 10.44
C PHE A 73 -0.34 4.02 10.96
N GLU A 74 -0.09 4.03 12.27
CA GLU A 74 1.07 4.74 12.84
C GLU A 74 2.39 4.13 12.35
N ILE A 75 2.44 2.78 12.31
CA ILE A 75 3.60 2.07 11.79
C ILE A 75 3.82 2.40 10.30
N HIS A 76 2.75 2.43 9.51
CA HIS A 76 2.84 2.81 8.10
C HIS A 76 3.34 4.25 7.93
N LEU A 77 2.90 5.20 8.78
CA LEU A 77 3.40 6.57 8.76
C LEU A 77 4.90 6.64 9.11
N MET A 78 5.35 5.89 10.13
CA MET A 78 6.78 5.81 10.47
C MET A 78 7.61 5.24 9.32
N MET A 79 7.12 4.20 8.63
CA MET A 79 7.82 3.61 7.48
C MET A 79 7.87 4.55 6.27
N LEU A 80 6.84 5.38 6.06
CA LEU A 80 6.88 6.41 5.02
C LEU A 80 7.95 7.48 5.28
N ASP A 81 8.27 7.73 6.55
CA ASP A 81 9.24 8.75 6.97
C ASP A 81 10.64 8.17 7.19
N ASP A 82 10.81 6.86 6.97
CA ASP A 82 12.09 6.16 7.11
C ASP A 82 13.12 6.66 6.09
N ASP A 83 14.27 7.09 6.60
CA ASP A 83 15.33 7.68 5.78
C ASP A 83 15.94 6.67 4.83
N ASP A 84 16.21 5.43 5.26
CA ASP A 84 16.82 4.39 4.42
C ASP A 84 15.91 4.02 3.24
N TYR A 85 14.59 3.92 3.50
CA TYR A 85 13.60 3.67 2.46
C TYR A 85 13.56 4.82 1.43
N ASN A 86 13.58 6.06 1.89
CA ASN A 86 13.53 7.24 1.05
C ASN A 86 14.82 7.42 0.23
N GLU A 87 15.99 7.29 0.85
CA GLU A 87 17.27 7.35 0.18
C GLU A 87 17.43 6.25 -0.88
N SER A 88 16.90 5.05 -0.63
CA SER A 88 16.89 3.96 -1.61
C SER A 88 16.11 4.33 -2.87
N ILE A 89 14.93 4.94 -2.73
CA ILE A 89 14.13 5.39 -3.89
C ILE A 89 14.89 6.45 -4.68
N GLU A 90 15.42 7.47 -4.01
CA GLU A 90 16.15 8.57 -4.66
C GLU A 90 17.41 8.07 -5.36
N ASN A 91 18.17 7.17 -4.72
CA ASN A 91 19.36 6.57 -5.30
C ASN A 91 19.05 5.74 -6.56
N ILE A 92 17.95 5.00 -6.58
CA ILE A 92 17.51 4.25 -7.78
C ILE A 92 17.15 5.22 -8.91
N ILE A 93 16.44 6.31 -8.62
CA ILE A 93 16.10 7.33 -9.62
C ILE A 93 17.38 7.92 -10.21
N ASP A 94 18.32 8.35 -9.36
CA ASP A 94 19.53 9.05 -9.79
C ASP A 94 20.51 8.14 -10.54
N THR A 95 20.73 6.91 -10.04
CA THR A 95 21.72 6.00 -10.62
C THR A 95 21.25 5.29 -11.88
N GLN A 96 19.94 5.02 -11.98
CA GLN A 96 19.37 4.28 -13.10
C GLN A 96 18.58 5.15 -14.07
N SER A 97 18.37 6.44 -13.78
CA SER A 97 17.59 7.39 -14.58
C SER A 97 16.22 6.80 -14.94
N VAL A 98 15.45 6.39 -13.92
CA VAL A 98 14.15 5.73 -14.08
C VAL A 98 13.03 6.54 -13.45
N ASN A 99 11.79 6.26 -13.89
CA ASN A 99 10.60 6.88 -13.37
C ASN A 99 10.32 6.52 -11.91
N ALA A 100 9.62 7.40 -11.23
CA ALA A 100 9.26 7.31 -9.80
C ALA A 100 8.58 5.99 -9.45
N GLU A 101 7.60 5.57 -10.25
CA GLU A 101 6.83 4.34 -10.01
C GLU A 101 7.73 3.10 -9.97
N TYR A 102 8.68 3.02 -10.91
CA TYR A 102 9.62 1.90 -10.95
C TYR A 102 10.60 1.93 -9.77
N ALA A 103 11.11 3.09 -9.41
CA ALA A 103 12.02 3.23 -8.27
C ALA A 103 11.34 2.81 -6.95
N VAL A 104 10.09 3.24 -6.72
CA VAL A 104 9.30 2.84 -5.55
C VAL A 104 9.03 1.33 -5.55
N ALA A 105 8.64 0.74 -6.69
CA ALA A 105 8.38 -0.71 -6.79
C ALA A 105 9.64 -1.53 -6.49
N LEU A 106 10.79 -1.15 -7.07
CA LEU A 106 12.06 -1.85 -6.85
C LEU A 106 12.53 -1.73 -5.40
N THR A 107 12.40 -0.55 -4.78
CA THR A 107 12.70 -0.37 -3.35
C THR A 107 11.77 -1.25 -2.49
N SER A 108 10.48 -1.29 -2.82
CA SER A 108 9.52 -2.16 -2.14
C SER A 108 9.94 -3.63 -2.17
N ASP A 109 10.32 -4.14 -3.33
CA ASP A 109 10.77 -5.53 -3.48
C ASP A 109 12.05 -5.81 -2.69
N ASN A 110 13.01 -4.89 -2.69
CA ASN A 110 14.26 -5.01 -1.95
C ASN A 110 14.02 -5.06 -0.43
N PHE A 111 13.26 -4.11 0.10
CA PHE A 111 12.97 -4.06 1.55
C PHE A 111 12.07 -5.21 2.00
N ALA A 112 11.04 -5.54 1.23
CA ALA A 112 10.18 -6.68 1.55
C ALA A 112 10.95 -8.01 1.49
N GLY A 113 11.87 -8.17 0.53
CA GLY A 113 12.78 -9.32 0.46
C GLY A 113 13.69 -9.40 1.68
N MET A 114 14.28 -8.28 2.08
CA MET A 114 15.13 -8.19 3.28
C MET A 114 14.35 -8.58 4.53
N PHE A 115 13.19 -7.98 4.78
CA PHE A 115 12.37 -8.32 5.95
C PHE A 115 11.90 -9.79 5.95
N SER A 116 11.51 -10.31 4.78
CA SER A 116 11.07 -11.70 4.66
C SER A 116 12.19 -12.72 4.93
N SER A 117 13.46 -12.33 4.78
CA SER A 117 14.63 -13.18 5.01
C SER A 117 15.10 -13.19 6.46
N MET A 118 14.55 -12.36 7.32
CA MET A 118 14.91 -12.32 8.75
C MET A 118 14.31 -13.50 9.52
N ASP A 119 15.00 -13.96 10.56
CA ASP A 119 14.55 -15.07 11.41
C ASP A 119 13.51 -14.66 12.48
N ASP A 120 12.97 -13.45 12.38
CA ASP A 120 12.00 -12.88 13.32
C ASP A 120 10.63 -12.72 12.64
N ALA A 121 9.61 -13.42 13.16
CA ALA A 121 8.25 -13.38 12.60
C ALA A 121 7.61 -11.96 12.61
N TYR A 122 7.97 -11.13 13.59
CA TYR A 122 7.51 -9.75 13.63
C TYR A 122 8.10 -8.93 12.47
N MET A 123 9.41 -9.10 12.22
CA MET A 123 10.08 -8.44 11.10
C MET A 123 9.58 -8.97 9.75
N GLN A 124 9.35 -10.29 9.64
CA GLN A 124 8.75 -10.87 8.41
C GLN A 124 7.39 -10.27 8.08
N ALA A 125 6.55 -9.97 9.08
CA ALA A 125 5.26 -9.32 8.87
C ALA A 125 5.42 -7.90 8.26
N ARG A 126 6.53 -7.19 8.53
CA ARG A 126 6.83 -5.87 7.94
C ARG A 126 6.98 -5.90 6.42
N ALA A 127 7.28 -7.04 5.83
CA ALA A 127 7.33 -7.18 4.38
C ALA A 127 5.99 -6.84 3.70
N ALA A 128 4.86 -7.18 4.35
CA ALA A 128 3.53 -6.80 3.87
C ALA A 128 3.31 -5.29 4.00
N ASP A 129 3.67 -4.71 5.15
CA ASP A 129 3.52 -3.27 5.41
C ASP A 129 4.29 -2.43 4.37
N VAL A 130 5.54 -2.82 4.05
CA VAL A 130 6.34 -2.15 2.99
C VAL A 130 5.61 -2.18 1.65
N ARG A 131 5.05 -3.32 1.27
CA ARG A 131 4.29 -3.42 0.01
C ARG A 131 3.06 -2.54 0.02
N ASP A 132 2.34 -2.46 1.13
CA ASP A 132 1.12 -1.66 1.23
C ASP A 132 1.41 -0.16 1.13
N ILE A 133 2.45 0.36 1.81
CA ILE A 133 2.83 1.77 1.69
C ILE A 133 3.35 2.09 0.28
N SER A 134 4.15 1.20 -0.32
CA SER A 134 4.67 1.37 -1.67
C SER A 134 3.57 1.39 -2.72
N ASN A 135 2.60 0.48 -2.61
CA ASN A 135 1.43 0.43 -3.49
C ASN A 135 0.61 1.72 -3.38
N ARG A 136 0.48 2.28 -2.18
CA ARG A 136 -0.21 3.56 -1.97
C ARG A 136 0.54 4.72 -2.64
N ILE A 137 1.87 4.78 -2.52
CA ILE A 137 2.69 5.78 -3.22
C ILE A 137 2.53 5.64 -4.73
N ILE A 138 2.61 4.41 -5.28
CA ILE A 138 2.45 4.15 -6.72
C ILE A 138 1.05 4.55 -7.19
N ALA A 139 0.01 4.25 -6.44
CA ALA A 139 -1.35 4.67 -6.77
C ALA A 139 -1.48 6.20 -6.83
N ASN A 140 -0.85 6.92 -5.91
CA ASN A 140 -0.81 8.38 -5.92
C ASN A 140 0.01 8.94 -7.09
N LEU A 141 1.12 8.28 -7.48
CA LEU A 141 1.93 8.65 -8.64
C LEU A 141 1.19 8.47 -9.97
N THR A 142 0.41 7.39 -10.08
CA THR A 142 -0.33 7.06 -11.31
C THR A 142 -1.70 7.73 -11.39
N GLY A 143 -2.17 8.37 -10.32
CA GLY A 143 -3.52 8.89 -10.22
C GLY A 143 -4.61 7.80 -10.18
N ALA A 144 -4.21 6.55 -9.93
CA ALA A 144 -5.16 5.47 -9.71
C ALA A 144 -5.88 5.73 -8.39
N ASN A 145 -7.17 6.09 -8.47
CA ASN A 145 -7.98 6.29 -7.28
C ASN A 145 -8.04 4.99 -6.47
N THR A 146 -7.40 4.99 -5.31
CA THR A 146 -7.57 3.95 -4.30
C THR A 146 -8.94 4.01 -3.61
N ASP A 147 -9.69 5.08 -3.87
CA ASP A 147 -11.05 5.32 -3.34
C ASP A 147 -12.17 4.54 -4.06
N SER A 148 -11.85 3.48 -4.81
CA SER A 148 -12.88 2.64 -5.42
C SER A 148 -13.72 1.82 -4.44
N THR A 149 -13.54 2.00 -3.13
CA THR A 149 -14.51 1.57 -2.12
C THR A 149 -15.60 2.63 -1.89
N THR A 150 -16.25 3.12 -2.94
CA THR A 150 -17.66 3.46 -2.82
C THR A 150 -18.46 2.15 -2.82
N ALA A 151 -18.17 1.27 -1.87
CA ALA A 151 -19.13 0.27 -1.49
C ALA A 151 -20.34 1.06 -0.97
N ASP A 152 -21.46 1.00 -1.68
CA ASP A 152 -22.73 1.41 -1.10
C ASP A 152 -22.77 0.94 0.35
N GLU A 153 -23.23 1.77 1.29
CA GLU A 153 -23.22 1.51 2.75
C GLU A 153 -23.72 0.12 3.18
N LYS A 154 -24.21 -0.71 2.26
CA LYS A 154 -24.77 -2.05 2.48
C LYS A 154 -24.31 -3.06 1.43
N SER A 155 -23.06 -3.03 1.01
CA SER A 155 -22.50 -4.05 0.08
C SER A 155 -21.71 -5.12 0.84
N ILE A 156 -21.73 -6.35 0.30
CA ILE A 156 -20.85 -7.43 0.72
C ILE A 156 -19.60 -7.33 -0.14
N VAL A 157 -18.46 -7.06 0.48
CA VAL A 157 -17.18 -6.97 -0.23
C VAL A 157 -16.58 -8.36 -0.39
N CYS A 158 -16.22 -8.72 -1.62
CA CYS A 158 -15.45 -9.91 -1.93
C CYS A 158 -14.09 -9.48 -2.49
N ALA A 159 -13.01 -9.96 -1.91
CA ALA A 159 -11.65 -9.70 -2.35
C ALA A 159 -10.82 -10.97 -2.28
N ASP A 160 -9.72 -11.02 -3.04
CA ASP A 160 -8.74 -12.11 -2.95
C ASP A 160 -7.88 -11.92 -1.70
N ASP A 161 -7.63 -10.66 -1.30
CA ASP A 161 -6.96 -10.24 -0.08
C ASP A 161 -7.50 -8.86 0.33
N LEU A 162 -7.68 -8.63 1.64
CA LEU A 162 -8.24 -7.41 2.23
C LEU A 162 -7.21 -6.76 3.15
#